data_6750504369ec4c922d556d2014ad4dd2
#
_entry.id   6750504369ec4c922d556d2014ad4dd2
#
_cell.length_a   1.000
_cell.length_b   1.000
_cell.length_c   1.000
_cell.angle_alpha   90.00
_cell.angle_beta   90.00
_cell.angle_gamma   90.00
#
_symmetry.space_group_name_H-M   'P 1'
#
loop_
_entity.id
_entity.type
_entity.pdbx_description
1 polymer ?
#
loop_
_entity_poly.entity_id
_entity_poly.type
_entity_poly.pdbx_seq_one_letter_code
_entity_poly.pdbx_strand_id
1 'polypeptide(L)'
;MAEELGRLLAAEGHTLICGGLGGVMEAACKGAAESGGTVVGILPGDRKDANPYVGISVATGMSHARNAIIVRSSDAVIALPGEYGTLSEIALALKMNKAVISLGSWDIAGTLRAKDPREAIRLLSRQLRQGIA
;
A
#
# COMPACT_ATOMS: atom_id res chain seq x y z
N MET A 1 9.06 9.05 6.33
CA MET A 1 8.48 7.75 6.73
C MET A 1 7.96 6.97 5.52
N ALA A 2 7.04 7.52 4.76
CA ALA A 2 6.50 6.81 3.59
C ALA A 2 7.56 6.51 2.53
N GLU A 3 8.45 7.45 2.25
CA GLU A 3 9.53 7.24 1.29
C GLU A 3 10.47 6.11 1.75
N GLU A 4 10.82 6.08 3.03
CA GLU A 4 11.64 5.01 3.58
C GLU A 4 10.94 3.66 3.47
N LEU A 5 9.64 3.62 3.75
CA LEU A 5 8.87 2.39 3.60
C LEU A 5 8.91 1.87 2.16
N GLY A 6 8.72 2.76 1.19
CA GLY A 6 8.80 2.40 -0.23
C GLY A 6 10.16 1.84 -0.60
N ARG A 7 11.23 2.47 -0.14
CA ARG A 7 12.59 2.02 -0.36
C ARG A 7 12.81 0.60 0.21
N LEU A 8 12.34 0.37 1.43
CA LEU A 8 12.49 -0.93 2.09
C LEU A 8 11.67 -2.03 1.37
N LEU A 9 10.46 -1.70 0.92
CA LEU A 9 9.63 -2.65 0.16
C LEU A 9 10.36 -3.07 -1.12
N ALA A 10 10.92 -2.12 -1.84
CA ALA A 10 11.66 -2.42 -3.07
C ALA A 10 12.91 -3.26 -2.78
N ALA A 11 13.62 -2.96 -1.69
CA ALA A 11 14.81 -3.72 -1.29
C ALA A 11 14.49 -5.19 -1.00
N GLU A 12 13.28 -5.46 -0.52
CA GLU A 12 12.82 -6.83 -0.25
C GLU A 12 12.18 -7.49 -1.49
N GLY A 13 12.18 -6.82 -2.63
CA GLY A 13 11.63 -7.36 -3.87
C GLY A 13 10.12 -7.29 -3.99
N HIS A 14 9.45 -6.51 -3.14
CA HIS A 14 8.00 -6.36 -3.20
C HIS A 14 7.57 -5.38 -4.29
N THR A 15 6.43 -5.66 -4.92
CA THR A 15 5.74 -4.70 -5.78
C THR A 15 4.84 -3.84 -4.93
N LEU A 16 4.92 -2.53 -5.09
CA LEU A 16 4.04 -1.59 -4.40
C LEU A 16 2.79 -1.35 -5.23
N ILE A 17 1.63 -1.65 -4.66
CA ILE A 17 0.32 -1.35 -5.26
C ILE A 17 -0.32 -0.26 -4.42
N CYS A 18 -0.76 0.81 -5.05
CA CYS A 18 -1.37 1.94 -4.34
C CYS A 18 -2.38 2.66 -5.23
N GLY A 19 -2.99 3.71 -4.70
CA GLY A 19 -3.96 4.52 -5.46
C GLY A 19 -3.33 5.43 -6.50
N GLY A 20 -2.03 5.57 -6.52
CA GLY A 20 -1.31 6.28 -7.59
C GLY A 20 -1.38 7.80 -7.57
N LEU A 21 -1.96 8.40 -6.55
CA LEU A 21 -2.13 9.86 -6.46
C LEU A 21 -1.00 10.51 -5.63
N GLY A 22 -1.23 11.73 -5.16
CA GLY A 22 -0.22 12.51 -4.45
C GLY A 22 -0.12 12.23 -2.95
N GLY A 23 0.63 13.09 -2.26
CA GLY A 23 0.78 13.01 -0.82
C GLY A 23 1.59 11.80 -0.35
N VAL A 24 1.07 11.11 0.64
CA VAL A 24 1.72 9.93 1.23
C VAL A 24 1.92 8.82 0.18
N MET A 25 0.95 8.64 -0.71
CA MET A 25 1.07 7.67 -1.81
C MET A 25 2.27 7.99 -2.71
N GLU A 26 2.43 9.25 -3.08
CA GLU A 26 3.53 9.66 -3.94
C GLU A 26 4.88 9.46 -3.25
N ALA A 27 4.97 9.76 -1.95
CA ALA A 27 6.22 9.56 -1.19
C ALA A 27 6.62 8.08 -1.16
N ALA A 28 5.68 7.18 -0.92
CA ALA A 28 5.96 5.74 -0.94
C ALA A 28 6.39 5.29 -2.34
N CYS A 29 5.71 5.76 -3.38
CA CYS A 29 6.05 5.46 -4.76
C CYS A 29 7.47 5.92 -5.09
N LYS A 30 7.83 7.13 -4.65
CA LYS A 30 9.17 7.68 -4.88
C LYS A 30 10.24 6.77 -4.30
N GLY A 31 10.09 6.39 -3.04
CA GLY A 31 11.07 5.52 -2.39
C GLY A 31 11.23 4.18 -3.11
N ALA A 32 10.12 3.57 -3.51
CA ALA A 32 10.14 2.30 -4.23
C ALA A 32 10.77 2.44 -5.63
N ALA A 33 10.34 3.44 -6.40
CA ALA A 33 10.82 3.64 -7.77
C ALA A 33 12.31 3.96 -7.80
N GLU A 34 12.78 4.84 -6.92
CA GLU A 34 14.19 5.23 -6.86
C GLU A 34 15.10 4.09 -6.40
N SER A 35 14.52 3.07 -5.80
CA SER A 35 15.25 1.87 -5.37
C SER A 35 15.07 0.69 -6.34
N GLY A 36 14.59 0.96 -7.55
CA GLY A 36 14.45 -0.05 -8.59
C GLY A 36 13.24 -0.96 -8.45
N GLY A 37 12.29 -0.60 -7.56
CA GLY A 37 11.08 -1.39 -7.35
C GLY A 37 10.01 -1.15 -8.41
N THR A 38 9.05 -2.05 -8.50
CA THR A 38 7.89 -1.92 -9.37
C THR A 38 6.76 -1.23 -8.62
N VAL A 39 6.20 -0.18 -9.21
CA VAL A 39 5.11 0.60 -8.62
C VAL A 39 3.89 0.54 -9.54
N VAL A 40 2.78 0.01 -9.01
CA VAL A 40 1.52 -0.09 -9.72
C VAL A 40 0.52 0.88 -9.09
N GLY A 41 0.00 1.80 -9.88
CA GLY A 41 -1.04 2.74 -9.45
C GLY A 41 -2.39 2.31 -10.00
N ILE A 42 -3.32 2.02 -9.11
CA ILE A 42 -4.72 1.73 -9.46
C ILE A 42 -5.49 3.03 -9.31
N LEU A 43 -5.68 3.74 -10.42
CA LEU A 43 -6.17 5.11 -10.40
C LEU A 43 -7.70 5.18 -10.38
N PRO A 44 -8.27 6.17 -9.67
CA PRO A 44 -9.73 6.33 -9.64
C PRO A 44 -10.31 6.85 -10.96
N GLY A 45 -9.49 7.55 -11.74
CA GLY A 45 -9.88 8.13 -13.03
C GLY A 45 -8.97 7.66 -14.15
N ASP A 46 -8.25 8.61 -14.76
CA ASP A 46 -7.39 8.39 -15.91
C ASP A 46 -5.93 8.18 -15.55
N ARG A 47 -5.17 7.61 -16.49
CA ARG A 47 -3.73 7.37 -16.34
C ARG A 47 -2.94 8.67 -16.14
N LYS A 48 -3.39 9.77 -16.71
CA LYS A 48 -2.73 11.08 -16.59
C LYS A 48 -2.69 11.60 -15.15
N ASP A 49 -3.55 11.07 -14.27
CA ASP A 49 -3.63 11.51 -12.88
C ASP A 49 -2.56 10.86 -11.99
N ALA A 50 -1.83 9.88 -12.54
CA ALA A 50 -0.79 9.16 -11.78
C ALA A 50 0.36 10.09 -11.39
N ASN A 51 0.89 9.89 -10.18
CA ASN A 51 2.10 10.60 -9.79
C ASN A 51 3.30 10.11 -10.65
N PRO A 52 4.39 10.88 -10.72
CA PRO A 52 5.48 10.60 -11.66
C PRO A 52 6.27 9.31 -11.36
N TYR A 53 6.09 8.71 -10.19
CA TYR A 53 6.82 7.52 -9.80
C TYR A 53 6.07 6.22 -10.08
N VAL A 54 4.83 6.30 -10.53
CA VAL A 54 4.03 5.14 -10.91
C VAL A 54 4.57 4.58 -12.23
N GLY A 55 5.02 3.33 -12.20
CA GLY A 55 5.55 2.67 -13.40
C GLY A 55 4.47 2.02 -14.24
N ILE A 56 3.46 1.46 -13.59
CA ILE A 56 2.33 0.81 -14.26
C ILE A 56 1.04 1.48 -13.78
N SER A 57 0.34 2.14 -14.70
CA SER A 57 -0.88 2.87 -14.40
C SER A 57 -2.09 2.09 -14.89
N VAL A 58 -3.04 1.83 -13.99
CA VAL A 58 -4.31 1.20 -14.34
C VAL A 58 -5.42 2.23 -14.15
N ALA A 59 -6.05 2.65 -15.24
CA ALA A 59 -7.15 3.62 -15.22
C ALA A 59 -8.45 2.86 -15.01
N THR A 60 -9.12 3.06 -13.87
CA THR A 60 -10.34 2.34 -13.57
C THR A 60 -11.61 3.12 -13.88
N GLY A 61 -11.57 4.45 -13.76
CA GLY A 61 -12.77 5.28 -13.87
C GLY A 61 -13.81 4.96 -12.80
N MET A 62 -13.43 4.26 -11.74
CA MET A 62 -14.35 3.75 -10.72
C MET A 62 -14.40 4.60 -9.46
N SER A 63 -13.70 5.73 -9.45
CA SER A 63 -13.64 6.61 -8.28
C SER A 63 -13.18 5.82 -7.04
N HIS A 64 -13.84 5.99 -5.91
CA HIS A 64 -13.44 5.33 -4.65
C HIS A 64 -13.61 3.80 -4.68
N ALA A 65 -14.41 3.27 -5.58
CA ALA A 65 -14.59 1.82 -5.69
C ALA A 65 -13.28 1.10 -6.07
N ARG A 66 -12.30 1.81 -6.64
CA ARG A 66 -11.00 1.22 -7.00
C ARG A 66 -10.21 0.77 -5.76
N ASN A 67 -10.58 1.23 -4.56
CA ASN A 67 -9.93 0.77 -3.33
C ASN A 67 -10.10 -0.73 -3.13
N ALA A 68 -11.22 -1.29 -3.55
CA ALA A 68 -11.42 -2.74 -3.50
C ALA A 68 -10.46 -3.48 -4.42
N ILE A 69 -10.15 -2.90 -5.58
CA ILE A 69 -9.20 -3.50 -6.52
C ILE A 69 -7.80 -3.52 -5.92
N ILE A 70 -7.39 -2.42 -5.29
CA ILE A 70 -6.07 -2.34 -4.61
C ILE A 70 -5.94 -3.48 -3.61
N VAL A 71 -6.93 -3.63 -2.74
CA VAL A 71 -6.89 -4.63 -1.66
C VAL A 71 -6.95 -6.05 -2.22
N ARG A 72 -7.84 -6.31 -3.20
CA ARG A 72 -7.95 -7.64 -3.80
C ARG A 72 -6.69 -8.07 -4.51
N SER A 73 -5.96 -7.12 -5.08
CA SER A 73 -4.74 -7.38 -5.83
C SER A 73 -3.50 -7.53 -4.96
N SER A 74 -3.62 -7.26 -3.66
CA SER A 74 -2.49 -7.23 -2.73
C SER A 74 -2.42 -8.51 -1.90
N ASP A 75 -1.20 -8.89 -1.54
CA ASP A 75 -0.98 -10.03 -0.62
C ASP A 75 -1.12 -9.59 0.83
N ALA A 76 -0.81 -8.34 1.13
CA ALA A 76 -0.96 -7.73 2.44
C ALA A 76 -1.08 -6.22 2.26
N VAL A 77 -1.55 -5.53 3.29
CA VAL A 77 -1.75 -4.07 3.25
C VAL A 77 -0.95 -3.42 4.36
N ILE A 78 -0.21 -2.36 4.01
CA ILE A 78 0.41 -1.47 4.99
C ILE A 78 -0.35 -0.16 4.93
N ALA A 79 -1.04 0.18 6.01
CA ALA A 79 -1.82 1.40 6.11
C ALA A 79 -0.96 2.51 6.69
N LEU A 80 -0.80 3.59 5.93
CA LEU A 80 -0.11 4.81 6.34
C LEU A 80 -1.13 5.84 6.82
N PRO A 81 -0.67 6.96 7.44
CA PRO A 81 -1.60 8.00 7.85
C PRO A 81 -2.48 8.45 6.69
N GLY A 82 -3.79 8.48 6.91
CA GLY A 82 -4.74 8.84 5.88
C GLY A 82 -6.13 9.01 6.46
N GLU A 83 -7.07 9.35 5.59
CA GLU A 83 -8.44 9.64 5.97
C GLU A 83 -9.37 8.47 5.67
N TYR A 84 -10.59 8.72 5.25
CA TYR A 84 -11.61 7.69 5.06
C TYR A 84 -11.28 6.69 3.95
N GLY A 85 -10.49 7.12 2.94
CA GLY A 85 -10.04 6.19 1.90
C GLY A 85 -9.16 5.09 2.49
N THR A 86 -8.21 5.47 3.35
CA THR A 86 -7.35 4.51 4.04
C THR A 86 -8.17 3.61 4.97
N LEU A 87 -9.14 4.19 5.69
CA LEU A 87 -10.02 3.40 6.57
C LEU A 87 -10.80 2.37 5.76
N SER A 88 -11.30 2.74 4.58
CA SER A 88 -12.05 1.81 3.72
C SER A 88 -11.16 0.65 3.26
N GLU A 89 -9.91 0.92 2.92
CA GLU A 89 -8.97 -0.13 2.51
C GLU A 89 -8.64 -1.07 3.67
N ILE A 90 -8.46 -0.54 4.88
CA ILE A 90 -8.26 -1.36 6.08
C ILE A 90 -9.45 -2.29 6.28
N ALA A 91 -10.66 -1.74 6.24
CA ALA A 91 -11.88 -2.52 6.47
C ALA A 91 -12.04 -3.62 5.41
N LEU A 92 -11.80 -3.30 4.15
CA LEU A 92 -11.86 -4.28 3.05
C LEU A 92 -10.82 -5.39 3.24
N ALA A 93 -9.60 -5.02 3.60
CA ALA A 93 -8.52 -5.99 3.80
C ALA A 93 -8.84 -6.95 4.94
N LEU A 94 -9.34 -6.44 6.07
CA LEU A 94 -9.73 -7.27 7.20
C LEU A 94 -10.90 -8.18 6.83
N LYS A 95 -11.86 -7.68 6.08
CA LYS A 95 -12.99 -8.46 5.58
C LYS A 95 -12.53 -9.60 4.68
N MET A 96 -11.47 -9.39 3.91
CA MET A 96 -10.89 -10.40 3.01
C MET A 96 -9.85 -11.30 3.69
N ASN A 97 -9.70 -11.18 5.01
CA ASN A 97 -8.72 -11.94 5.80
C ASN A 97 -7.27 -11.71 5.37
N LYS A 98 -6.96 -10.51 4.91
CA LYS A 98 -5.59 -10.14 4.59
C LYS A 98 -4.94 -9.47 5.77
N ALA A 99 -3.62 -9.66 5.92
CA ALA A 99 -2.86 -8.99 6.96
C ALA A 99 -2.84 -7.49 6.71
N VAL A 100 -3.09 -6.71 7.75
CA VAL A 100 -3.02 -5.25 7.72
C VAL A 100 -2.03 -4.80 8.78
N ILE A 101 -1.00 -4.09 8.35
CA ILE A 101 -0.01 -3.49 9.23
C ILE A 101 -0.28 -1.99 9.26
N SER A 102 -0.54 -1.45 10.45
CA SER A 102 -0.81 -0.02 10.62
C SER A 102 0.45 0.69 11.05
N LEU A 103 0.89 1.64 10.24
CA LEU A 103 2.08 2.46 10.51
C LEU A 103 1.62 3.92 10.66
N GLY A 104 1.26 4.30 11.89
CA GLY A 104 0.73 5.62 12.20
C GLY A 104 -0.66 5.89 11.65
N SER A 105 -1.41 4.85 11.29
CA SER A 105 -2.73 4.95 10.72
C SER A 105 -3.82 4.65 11.75
N TRP A 106 -5.04 4.34 11.29
CA TRP A 106 -6.18 4.07 12.15
C TRP A 106 -5.91 2.90 13.10
N ASP A 107 -6.40 3.03 14.32
CA ASP A 107 -6.31 1.98 15.35
C ASP A 107 -7.57 1.13 15.29
N ILE A 108 -7.53 0.10 14.47
CA ILE A 108 -8.66 -0.81 14.25
C ILE A 108 -8.28 -2.20 14.75
N ALA A 109 -9.18 -2.83 15.49
CA ALA A 109 -8.98 -4.20 15.98
C ALA A 109 -8.73 -5.14 14.78
N GLY A 110 -7.71 -5.97 14.88
CA GLY A 110 -7.30 -6.87 13.82
C GLY A 110 -6.10 -6.39 13.03
N THR A 111 -5.69 -5.12 13.18
CA THR A 111 -4.48 -4.63 12.55
C THR A 111 -3.26 -4.90 13.44
N LEU A 112 -2.12 -5.07 12.80
CA LEU A 112 -0.82 -5.16 13.48
C LEU A 112 -0.19 -3.78 13.46
N ARG A 113 0.25 -3.29 14.60
CA ARG A 113 0.81 -1.93 14.71
C ARG A 113 2.31 -1.97 14.61
N ALA A 114 2.86 -1.13 13.74
CA ALA A 114 4.29 -0.92 13.60
C ALA A 114 4.62 0.51 14.03
N LYS A 115 5.75 0.70 14.70
CA LYS A 115 6.17 2.02 15.15
C LYS A 115 7.02 2.75 14.12
N ASP A 116 7.65 2.01 13.20
CA ASP A 116 8.51 2.58 12.16
C ASP A 116 8.51 1.67 10.92
N PRO A 117 9.05 2.15 9.78
CA PRO A 117 9.07 1.36 8.55
C PRO A 117 9.79 0.01 8.68
N ARG A 118 10.86 -0.06 9.44
CA ARG A 118 11.61 -1.32 9.60
C ARG A 118 10.77 -2.37 10.31
N GLU A 119 10.06 -1.97 11.34
CA GLU A 119 9.14 -2.87 12.04
C GLU A 119 8.00 -3.32 11.12
N ALA A 120 7.48 -2.40 10.30
CA ALA A 120 6.44 -2.74 9.34
C ALA A 120 6.91 -3.83 8.38
N ILE A 121 8.12 -3.72 7.85
CA ILE A 121 8.68 -4.72 6.95
C ILE A 121 8.89 -6.05 7.66
N ARG A 122 9.35 -6.03 8.91
CA ARG A 122 9.55 -7.25 9.70
C ARG A 122 8.21 -7.98 9.92
N LEU A 123 7.17 -7.23 10.27
CA LEU A 123 5.83 -7.80 10.45
C LEU A 123 5.28 -8.33 9.13
N LEU A 124 5.47 -7.58 8.05
CA LEU A 124 5.05 -7.99 6.72
C LEU A 124 5.69 -9.32 6.32
N SER A 125 7.00 -9.42 6.47
CA SER A 125 7.73 -10.65 6.12
C SER A 125 7.22 -11.85 6.90
N ARG A 126 6.93 -11.66 8.19
CA ARG A 126 6.38 -12.71 9.04
C ARG A 126 5.01 -13.16 8.54
N GLN A 127 4.13 -12.20 8.23
CA GLN A 127 2.78 -12.50 7.77
C GLN A 127 2.77 -13.22 6.41
N LEU A 128 3.64 -12.81 5.49
CA LEU A 128 3.71 -13.44 4.17
C LEU A 128 4.21 -14.89 4.28
N ARG A 129 5.16 -15.17 5.18
CA ARG A 129 5.63 -16.54 5.40
C ARG A 129 4.53 -17.41 5.97
N GLN A 130 3.71 -16.89 6.89
CA GLN A 130 2.59 -17.64 7.48
C GLN A 130 1.48 -17.90 6.46
N GLY A 131 1.22 -16.92 5.60
CA GLY A 131 0.15 -17.02 4.61
C GLY A 131 0.42 -17.98 3.48
N ILE A 132 1.69 -18.33 3.24
CA ILE A 132 2.09 -19.28 2.18
C ILE A 132 1.93 -20.74 2.63
N ALA A 133 1.91 -20.94 3.91
CA ALA A 133 1.75 -22.30 4.48
C ALA A 133 0.32 -22.88 4.23
#